data_31f41b2aa599a02cde37eb0e499286ad
#
_entry.id   31f41b2aa599a02cde37eb0e499286ad
#
_cell.length_a   1.000
_cell.length_b   1.000
_cell.length_c   1.000
_cell.angle_alpha   90.00
_cell.angle_beta   90.00
_cell.angle_gamma   90.00
#
_symmetry.space_group_name_H-M   'P 1'
#
loop_
_entity.id
_entity.type
_entity.pdbx_description
1 polymer ?
#
loop_
_entity_poly.entity_id
_entity_poly.type
_entity_poly.pdbx_seq_one_letter_code
_entity_poly.pdbx_strand_id
1 'polypeptide(L)'
;MKHANRLLTALLFGLLICLAPALAAPKHGIAMHGDAALPPNAPLPYAQPDAAKGGRIVFGALGTFDTLNPYVVRGIAAHGIAAPMQLVYQTLMMRSADEPFTLYGLLAETIDVPDDRSSVTFRLNPKARFSDGTKVTADDVLFSWRMLKEKGKPNFRFYYAKAIKAEALDPETVRFTFADSSDRELPLILGLMPILSEKHTDILKFGETDLTIPVGSGPYVIAQIKPGDSILFKRNQDFWAKDLPILQGLYNPDEIRFDYFRDANALFEAFKGGHYDIRLEDSPTRWISNYDFPAVLDGRVVKDPLPLGTPKGMTGFVFNTRKPIFADIRVREALGLMFDFNWVNSHLFNGLYKRTDSYFAGSALSSAGRAANDRERELLAPFSKDVRADIMAGQWKPFDADGSGRDRLAAREALALLQKAGWALKDGVLQNARGEPFSFEMLVISRVQERLAVNYAEMLKRIGVTMKVRLVDDVQYWRRVSGFDFDMIQFTWGASPSPGNEQFNRWGVKSAEREGSLNYAGAKNPAIDAMIDAMLQAKTREDFTSAVRALDRVLLSQFYVVPLFHAPEQWLARTSRVKRPEKVPLFGFAPETIWVAP
;
A
#
# COMPACT_ATOMS: atom_id res chain seq x y z
N MET A 1 -30.38 73.91 -12.39
CA MET A 1 -30.40 72.47 -12.71
C MET A 1 -29.24 72.06 -13.64
N LYS A 2 -27.98 72.34 -13.29
CA LYS A 2 -26.80 71.94 -14.11
C LYS A 2 -25.59 71.42 -13.26
N HIS A 3 -25.80 71.15 -12.00
CA HIS A 3 -24.72 70.65 -11.14
C HIS A 3 -24.95 69.26 -10.48
N ALA A 4 -26.12 68.60 -10.77
CA ALA A 4 -26.45 67.29 -10.18
C ALA A 4 -25.97 66.06 -11.01
N ASN A 5 -25.57 66.28 -12.30
CA ASN A 5 -25.22 65.15 -13.19
C ASN A 5 -23.72 64.82 -13.31
N ARG A 6 -22.85 65.50 -12.56
CA ARG A 6 -21.39 65.18 -12.58
C ARG A 6 -20.90 64.32 -11.39
N LEU A 7 -21.70 64.12 -10.39
CA LEU A 7 -21.38 63.28 -9.22
C LEU A 7 -21.82 61.81 -9.36
N LEU A 8 -22.75 61.51 -10.29
CA LEU A 8 -23.22 60.14 -10.48
C LEU A 8 -22.34 59.30 -11.43
N THR A 9 -21.53 59.97 -12.29
CA THR A 9 -20.64 59.28 -13.24
C THR A 9 -19.28 58.93 -12.63
N ALA A 10 -18.91 59.53 -11.51
CA ALA A 10 -17.64 59.24 -10.81
C ALA A 10 -17.75 58.04 -9.82
N LEU A 11 -18.96 57.60 -9.47
CA LEU A 11 -19.19 56.47 -8.54
C LEU A 11 -19.35 55.11 -9.24
N LEU A 12 -19.44 55.07 -10.58
CA LEU A 12 -19.56 53.80 -11.36
C LEU A 12 -18.21 53.31 -11.94
N PHE A 13 -17.11 54.05 -11.77
CA PHE A 13 -15.78 53.66 -12.29
C PHE A 13 -14.81 53.12 -11.21
N GLY A 14 -15.29 53.01 -9.97
CA GLY A 14 -14.46 52.64 -8.80
C GLY A 14 -14.62 51.20 -8.31
N LEU A 15 -15.35 50.29 -8.96
CA LEU A 15 -15.60 48.92 -8.46
C LEU A 15 -15.39 47.82 -9.52
N LEU A 16 -14.38 47.97 -10.38
CA LEU A 16 -13.73 46.82 -11.01
C LEU A 16 -12.52 46.46 -10.16
N ILE A 17 -12.79 45.98 -8.92
CA ILE A 17 -11.82 45.21 -8.20
C ILE A 17 -11.64 43.92 -9.00
N CYS A 18 -10.51 43.82 -9.71
CA CYS A 18 -10.01 42.58 -10.24
C CYS A 18 -10.00 41.57 -9.08
N LEU A 19 -10.98 40.66 -9.04
CA LEU A 19 -10.87 39.39 -8.37
C LEU A 19 -9.77 38.62 -9.10
N ALA A 20 -8.51 38.98 -8.82
CA ALA A 20 -7.42 38.05 -9.04
C ALA A 20 -7.78 36.79 -8.24
N PRO A 21 -7.76 35.58 -8.86
CA PRO A 21 -7.95 34.35 -8.10
C PRO A 21 -6.93 34.41 -6.97
N ALA A 22 -7.39 34.25 -5.73
CA ALA A 22 -6.51 34.16 -4.57
C ALA A 22 -5.60 32.95 -4.84
N LEU A 23 -4.36 33.21 -5.22
CA LEU A 23 -3.33 32.19 -5.32
C LEU A 23 -3.20 31.61 -3.91
N ALA A 24 -3.51 30.33 -3.74
CA ALA A 24 -3.30 29.65 -2.48
C ALA A 24 -1.83 29.85 -2.07
N ALA A 25 -1.57 30.19 -0.80
CA ALA A 25 -0.22 30.40 -0.35
C ALA A 25 0.59 29.10 -0.49
N PRO A 26 1.83 29.16 -1.06
CA PRO A 26 2.67 27.99 -1.20
C PRO A 26 2.86 27.26 0.13
N LYS A 27 2.63 25.95 0.16
CA LYS A 27 2.71 25.11 1.36
C LYS A 27 4.03 24.31 1.35
N HIS A 28 4.58 24.06 2.54
CA HIS A 28 5.77 23.19 2.70
C HIS A 28 5.43 21.70 2.67
N GLY A 29 4.16 21.34 2.70
CA GLY A 29 3.67 19.96 2.65
C GLY A 29 2.27 19.86 2.08
N ILE A 30 1.90 18.67 1.65
CA ILE A 30 0.58 18.34 1.10
C ILE A 30 0.15 16.96 1.58
N ALA A 31 -1.11 16.83 2.01
CA ALA A 31 -1.78 15.56 2.25
C ALA A 31 -2.86 15.32 1.21
N MET A 32 -3.17 14.06 0.92
CA MET A 32 -4.25 13.70 0.00
C MET A 32 -5.62 14.19 0.53
N HIS A 33 -5.80 14.14 1.85
CA HIS A 33 -7.00 14.62 2.54
C HIS A 33 -6.59 15.41 3.78
N GLY A 34 -7.12 16.60 3.93
CA GLY A 34 -6.74 17.53 5.01
C GLY A 34 -5.39 18.22 4.76
N ASP A 35 -4.79 18.73 5.82
CA ASP A 35 -3.50 19.38 5.79
C ASP A 35 -2.38 18.45 6.25
N ALA A 36 -1.16 18.69 5.78
CA ALA A 36 0.05 18.06 6.27
C ALA A 36 0.32 18.52 7.71
N ALA A 37 0.52 17.57 8.63
CA ALA A 37 0.52 17.85 10.07
C ALA A 37 1.86 18.36 10.60
N LEU A 38 2.99 18.03 9.92
CA LEU A 38 4.33 18.42 10.37
C LEU A 38 4.53 19.93 10.19
N PRO A 39 4.89 20.67 11.25
CA PRO A 39 5.23 22.09 11.13
C PRO A 39 6.44 22.33 10.22
N PRO A 40 6.55 23.52 9.60
CA PRO A 40 7.77 23.91 8.90
C PRO A 40 9.00 23.79 9.81
N ASN A 41 10.10 23.30 9.25
CA ASN A 41 11.38 23.15 9.94
C ASN A 41 11.38 22.13 11.11
N ALA A 42 10.39 21.26 11.24
CA ALA A 42 10.40 20.17 12.20
C ALA A 42 11.09 18.92 11.63
N PRO A 43 11.82 18.14 12.45
CA PRO A 43 12.28 16.82 12.07
C PRO A 43 11.11 15.83 12.01
N LEU A 44 11.32 14.72 11.32
CA LEU A 44 10.31 13.64 11.27
C LEU A 44 10.11 13.04 12.68
N PRO A 45 8.87 12.86 13.15
CA PRO A 45 8.59 12.41 14.52
C PRO A 45 9.11 11.00 14.84
N TYR A 46 9.44 10.21 13.82
CA TYR A 46 9.97 8.85 13.92
C TYR A 46 11.48 8.78 13.64
N ALA A 47 12.16 9.89 13.47
CA ALA A 47 13.61 9.98 13.38
C ALA A 47 14.24 10.27 14.75
N GLN A 48 15.52 9.98 14.89
CA GLN A 48 16.33 10.33 16.06
C GLN A 48 17.34 11.39 15.64
N PRO A 49 17.07 12.69 15.86
CA PRO A 49 17.90 13.79 15.33
C PRO A 49 19.38 13.74 15.72
N ASP A 50 19.68 13.22 16.91
CA ASP A 50 21.02 13.07 17.49
C ASP A 50 21.62 11.66 17.26
N ALA A 51 21.03 10.85 16.35
CA ALA A 51 21.57 9.55 16.00
C ALA A 51 23.02 9.63 15.52
N ALA A 52 23.88 8.76 16.03
CA ALA A 52 25.29 8.75 15.68
C ALA A 52 25.49 8.55 14.18
N LYS A 53 26.31 9.42 13.57
CA LYS A 53 26.74 9.23 12.19
C LYS A 53 27.97 8.35 12.16
N GLY A 54 28.02 7.43 11.18
CA GLY A 54 29.20 6.59 10.98
C GLY A 54 28.90 5.10 10.84
N GLY A 55 29.94 4.34 10.58
CA GLY A 55 29.90 2.89 10.46
C GLY A 55 29.29 2.39 9.15
N ARG A 56 29.20 1.06 9.07
CA ARG A 56 28.66 0.33 7.89
C ARG A 56 27.49 -0.54 8.31
N ILE A 57 26.45 -0.55 7.48
CA ILE A 57 25.33 -1.50 7.55
C ILE A 57 25.30 -2.33 6.28
N VAL A 58 25.10 -3.63 6.44
CA VAL A 58 24.95 -4.58 5.34
C VAL A 58 23.52 -5.11 5.32
N PHE A 59 22.89 -5.06 4.16
CA PHE A 59 21.60 -5.69 3.88
C PHE A 59 21.78 -6.93 3.02
N GLY A 60 21.03 -7.98 3.30
CA GLY A 60 20.90 -9.13 2.42
C GLY A 60 19.77 -8.91 1.42
N ALA A 61 20.04 -9.20 0.15
CA ALA A 61 19.06 -9.12 -0.93
C ALA A 61 18.91 -10.48 -1.63
N LEU A 62 17.68 -10.83 -1.99
CA LEU A 62 17.40 -12.05 -2.75
C LEU A 62 17.51 -11.78 -4.24
N GLY A 63 18.15 -12.70 -4.99
CA GLY A 63 18.27 -12.62 -6.45
C GLY A 63 19.57 -11.99 -6.93
N THR A 64 19.47 -11.05 -7.86
CA THR A 64 20.60 -10.41 -8.56
C THR A 64 20.22 -9.02 -9.05
N PHE A 65 21.15 -8.31 -9.69
CA PHE A 65 20.88 -7.08 -10.43
C PHE A 65 21.77 -6.97 -11.67
N ASP A 66 21.28 -6.28 -12.68
CA ASP A 66 21.97 -6.04 -13.95
C ASP A 66 21.82 -4.60 -14.47
N THR A 67 21.12 -3.75 -13.72
CA THR A 67 20.97 -2.33 -14.05
C THR A 67 20.99 -1.44 -12.79
N LEU A 68 21.47 -0.20 -12.98
CA LEU A 68 21.39 0.87 -11.98
C LEU A 68 20.24 1.84 -12.24
N ASN A 69 19.46 1.62 -13.31
CA ASN A 69 18.26 2.42 -13.59
C ASN A 69 16.99 1.72 -13.08
N PRO A 70 16.41 2.15 -11.93
CA PRO A 70 15.24 1.51 -11.35
C PRO A 70 13.92 1.91 -12.02
N TYR A 71 13.95 2.83 -12.99
CA TYR A 71 12.75 3.49 -13.53
C TYR A 71 12.26 2.89 -14.85
N VAL A 72 13.03 1.98 -15.45
CA VAL A 72 12.71 1.32 -16.73
C VAL A 72 12.27 -0.12 -16.55
N VAL A 73 11.68 -0.70 -17.60
CA VAL A 73 11.12 -2.06 -17.54
C VAL A 73 12.22 -3.12 -17.65
N ARG A 74 13.25 -2.83 -18.45
CA ARG A 74 14.34 -3.80 -18.73
C ARG A 74 15.27 -3.91 -17.53
N GLY A 75 15.69 -5.13 -17.25
CA GLY A 75 16.65 -5.45 -16.21
C GLY A 75 16.07 -5.52 -14.80
N ILE A 76 16.93 -5.95 -13.88
CA ILE A 76 16.68 -6.02 -12.45
C ILE A 76 17.52 -4.94 -11.78
N ALA A 77 16.87 -3.94 -11.23
CA ALA A 77 17.57 -2.80 -10.61
C ALA A 77 18.21 -3.18 -9.28
N ALA A 78 19.41 -2.62 -9.03
CA ALA A 78 20.07 -2.77 -7.74
C ALA A 78 19.25 -2.13 -6.61
N HIS A 79 19.22 -2.80 -5.44
CA HIS A 79 18.60 -2.28 -4.22
C HIS A 79 19.25 -0.98 -3.75
N GLY A 80 18.49 -0.15 -3.02
CA GLY A 80 18.96 1.08 -2.40
C GLY A 80 18.89 2.33 -3.29
N ILE A 81 18.93 2.19 -4.62
CA ILE A 81 18.98 3.35 -5.54
C ILE A 81 17.68 4.16 -5.47
N ALA A 82 16.53 3.49 -5.58
CA ALA A 82 15.19 4.10 -5.49
C ALA A 82 14.50 3.81 -4.16
N ALA A 83 13.22 4.14 -4.08
CA ALA A 83 12.38 3.83 -2.92
C ALA A 83 12.49 2.33 -2.50
N PRO A 84 12.39 2.02 -1.19
CA PRO A 84 12.08 2.93 -0.10
C PRO A 84 13.25 3.80 0.39
N MET A 85 14.50 3.45 0.15
CA MET A 85 15.66 4.12 0.75
C MET A 85 16.10 5.39 -0.01
N GLN A 86 15.91 5.46 -1.32
CA GLN A 86 16.25 6.62 -2.16
C GLN A 86 17.68 7.15 -1.95
N LEU A 87 18.66 6.25 -1.91
CA LEU A 87 20.05 6.62 -1.55
C LEU A 87 20.70 7.53 -2.62
N VAL A 88 20.34 7.37 -3.89
CA VAL A 88 20.99 8.07 -5.03
C VAL A 88 20.11 9.16 -5.62
N TYR A 89 18.83 8.89 -5.82
CA TYR A 89 17.89 9.84 -6.41
C TYR A 89 16.92 10.36 -5.36
N GLN A 90 16.73 11.68 -5.34
CA GLN A 90 15.65 12.28 -4.58
C GLN A 90 14.46 12.62 -5.46
N THR A 91 13.32 12.76 -4.83
CA THR A 91 12.05 13.20 -5.43
C THR A 91 11.81 14.68 -5.15
N LEU A 92 10.89 15.31 -5.85
CA LEU A 92 10.52 16.70 -5.57
C LEU A 92 10.14 16.90 -4.11
N MET A 93 9.36 15.98 -3.55
CA MET A 93 8.92 15.99 -2.16
C MET A 93 9.18 14.63 -1.51
N MET A 94 9.36 14.61 -0.20
CA MET A 94 9.58 13.41 0.61
C MET A 94 8.25 12.89 1.18
N ARG A 95 8.01 11.57 1.08
CA ARG A 95 6.85 10.92 1.69
C ARG A 95 7.07 10.69 3.18
N SER A 96 6.09 11.08 4.00
CA SER A 96 6.06 10.71 5.42
C SER A 96 5.76 9.22 5.57
N ALA A 97 6.52 8.53 6.44
CA ALA A 97 6.22 7.15 6.81
C ALA A 97 5.22 7.05 8.00
N ASP A 98 4.82 8.18 8.58
CA ASP A 98 3.94 8.25 9.76
C ASP A 98 2.54 8.81 9.44
N GLU A 99 2.33 9.27 8.20
CA GLU A 99 1.07 9.88 7.78
C GLU A 99 0.53 9.23 6.51
N PRO A 100 -0.81 9.06 6.40
CA PRO A 100 -1.43 8.58 5.18
C PRO A 100 -1.17 9.53 4.02
N PHE A 101 -0.56 9.04 2.95
CA PHE A 101 -0.18 9.75 1.72
C PHE A 101 0.01 11.27 1.90
N THR A 102 1.02 11.62 2.68
CA THR A 102 1.43 13.00 2.98
C THR A 102 2.87 13.20 2.54
N LEU A 103 3.14 14.33 1.90
CA LEU A 103 4.45 14.71 1.38
C LEU A 103 4.90 16.03 2.00
N TYR A 104 6.21 16.15 2.16
CA TYR A 104 6.90 17.35 2.64
C TYR A 104 7.99 17.77 1.68
N GLY A 105 8.32 19.06 1.70
CA GLY A 105 9.33 19.63 0.81
C GLY A 105 10.70 18.97 0.94
N LEU A 106 11.34 18.73 -0.22
CA LEU A 106 12.68 18.17 -0.35
C LEU A 106 13.44 18.92 -1.46
N LEU A 107 13.55 18.36 -2.69
CA LEU A 107 14.09 19.12 -3.83
C LEU A 107 13.21 20.33 -4.16
N ALA A 108 11.90 20.22 -4.03
CA ALA A 108 10.99 21.37 -3.98
C ALA A 108 10.76 21.77 -2.52
N GLU A 109 11.04 23.02 -2.17
CA GLU A 109 10.78 23.56 -0.83
C GLU A 109 9.28 23.83 -0.59
N THR A 110 8.53 24.13 -1.66
CA THR A 110 7.11 24.41 -1.58
C THR A 110 6.32 23.80 -2.73
N ILE A 111 5.05 23.55 -2.46
CA ILE A 111 4.04 23.11 -3.41
C ILE A 111 2.85 24.06 -3.35
N ASP A 112 2.27 24.38 -4.51
CA ASP A 112 1.03 25.13 -4.65
C ASP A 112 0.06 24.34 -5.54
N VAL A 113 -1.15 24.10 -5.02
CA VAL A 113 -2.24 23.42 -5.72
C VAL A 113 -3.47 24.32 -5.58
N PRO A 114 -3.98 24.92 -6.67
CA PRO A 114 -5.18 25.74 -6.61
C PRO A 114 -6.42 24.92 -6.18
N ASP A 115 -7.44 25.61 -5.68
CA ASP A 115 -8.66 24.96 -5.14
C ASP A 115 -9.38 24.11 -6.20
N ASP A 116 -9.34 24.53 -7.47
CA ASP A 116 -9.90 23.79 -8.61
C ASP A 116 -9.04 22.59 -9.05
N ARG A 117 -7.82 22.43 -8.46
CA ARG A 117 -6.88 21.36 -8.75
C ARG A 117 -6.51 21.19 -10.23
N SER A 118 -6.64 22.24 -11.02
CA SER A 118 -6.31 22.23 -12.45
C SER A 118 -4.80 22.11 -12.71
N SER A 119 -3.97 22.39 -11.71
CA SER A 119 -2.51 22.39 -11.84
C SER A 119 -1.81 22.11 -10.50
N VAL A 120 -0.51 21.90 -10.57
CA VAL A 120 0.40 21.94 -9.42
C VAL A 120 1.66 22.73 -9.79
N THR A 121 2.12 23.57 -8.88
CA THR A 121 3.38 24.32 -9.01
C THR A 121 4.34 23.91 -7.91
N PHE A 122 5.56 23.56 -8.28
CA PHE A 122 6.67 23.25 -7.37
C PHE A 122 7.72 24.34 -7.47
N ARG A 123 8.19 24.84 -6.32
CA ARG A 123 9.34 25.73 -6.25
C ARG A 123 10.52 24.95 -5.66
N LEU A 124 11.60 24.85 -6.43
CA LEU A 124 12.81 24.14 -6.04
C LEU A 124 13.55 24.86 -4.93
N ASN A 125 14.20 24.08 -4.06
CA ASN A 125 15.10 24.61 -3.05
C ASN A 125 16.34 25.21 -3.75
N PRO A 126 16.70 26.47 -3.54
CA PRO A 126 17.84 27.10 -4.21
C PRO A 126 19.17 26.44 -3.87
N LYS A 127 19.23 25.66 -2.78
CA LYS A 127 20.42 24.88 -2.39
C LYS A 127 20.51 23.53 -3.08
N ALA A 128 19.45 23.06 -3.76
CA ALA A 128 19.40 21.73 -4.37
C ALA A 128 20.54 21.51 -5.37
N ARG A 129 21.30 20.42 -5.20
CA ARG A 129 22.45 20.05 -6.03
C ARG A 129 22.47 18.56 -6.29
N PHE A 130 23.01 18.20 -7.43
CA PHE A 130 23.44 16.84 -7.71
C PHE A 130 24.77 16.53 -7.00
N SER A 131 25.15 15.26 -6.97
CA SER A 131 26.35 14.78 -6.27
C SER A 131 27.67 15.27 -6.87
N ASP A 132 27.65 15.80 -8.09
CA ASP A 132 28.77 16.46 -8.75
C ASP A 132 28.85 17.98 -8.46
N GLY A 133 27.93 18.51 -7.63
CA GLY A 133 27.81 19.91 -7.27
C GLY A 133 26.98 20.76 -8.25
N THR A 134 26.57 20.24 -9.40
CA THR A 134 25.72 20.99 -10.34
C THR A 134 24.33 21.25 -9.73
N LYS A 135 23.76 22.42 -10.04
CA LYS A 135 22.47 22.86 -9.52
C LYS A 135 21.33 22.03 -10.12
N VAL A 136 20.36 21.66 -9.32
CA VAL A 136 19.09 21.10 -9.81
C VAL A 136 18.20 22.25 -10.27
N THR A 137 17.67 22.16 -11.48
CA THR A 137 16.90 23.22 -12.13
C THR A 137 15.53 22.74 -12.59
N ALA A 138 14.69 23.68 -12.98
CA ALA A 138 13.40 23.40 -13.60
C ALA A 138 13.52 22.54 -14.87
N ASP A 139 14.62 22.70 -15.63
CA ASP A 139 14.87 21.91 -16.84
C ASP A 139 15.12 20.43 -16.51
N ASP A 140 15.83 20.11 -15.42
CA ASP A 140 16.00 18.74 -14.94
C ASP A 140 14.66 18.10 -14.55
N VAL A 141 13.75 18.89 -13.97
CA VAL A 141 12.38 18.41 -13.62
C VAL A 141 11.57 18.13 -14.89
N LEU A 142 11.59 19.03 -15.87
CA LEU A 142 10.90 18.83 -17.16
C LEU A 142 11.51 17.66 -17.94
N PHE A 143 12.83 17.53 -17.93
CA PHE A 143 13.54 16.40 -18.51
C PHE A 143 13.09 15.07 -17.86
N SER A 144 13.10 15.01 -16.54
CA SER A 144 12.67 13.82 -15.79
C SER A 144 11.24 13.42 -16.12
N TRP A 145 10.31 14.39 -16.13
CA TRP A 145 8.93 14.14 -16.51
C TRP A 145 8.79 13.56 -17.92
N ARG A 146 9.49 14.13 -18.92
CA ARG A 146 9.47 13.63 -20.30
C ARG A 146 10.01 12.20 -20.39
N MET A 147 11.18 11.97 -19.80
CA MET A 147 11.84 10.66 -19.85
C MET A 147 11.00 9.56 -19.20
N LEU A 148 10.42 9.83 -18.03
CA LEU A 148 9.61 8.87 -17.31
C LEU A 148 8.24 8.64 -17.96
N LYS A 149 7.63 9.69 -18.54
CA LYS A 149 6.40 9.62 -19.33
C LYS A 149 6.57 8.80 -20.61
N GLU A 150 7.70 8.91 -21.29
CA GLU A 150 7.93 8.27 -22.58
C GLU A 150 8.55 6.89 -22.45
N LYS A 151 9.58 6.75 -21.60
CA LYS A 151 10.44 5.56 -21.50
C LYS A 151 10.38 4.86 -20.14
N GLY A 152 9.71 5.43 -19.15
CA GLY A 152 9.58 4.88 -17.81
C GLY A 152 8.72 3.62 -17.74
N LYS A 153 8.68 2.99 -16.57
CA LYS A 153 7.76 1.88 -16.27
C LYS A 153 6.30 2.27 -16.55
N PRO A 154 5.40 1.30 -16.80
CA PRO A 154 4.00 1.57 -17.17
C PRO A 154 3.26 2.52 -16.21
N ASN A 155 3.52 2.43 -14.90
CA ASN A 155 2.92 3.33 -13.91
C ASN A 155 3.35 4.79 -14.11
N PHE A 156 4.64 5.06 -14.38
CA PHE A 156 5.09 6.43 -14.68
C PHE A 156 4.45 6.97 -15.95
N ARG A 157 4.45 6.16 -17.02
CA ARG A 157 3.82 6.53 -18.28
C ARG A 157 2.34 6.85 -18.12
N PHE A 158 1.62 6.04 -17.35
CA PHE A 158 0.19 6.22 -17.11
C PHE A 158 -0.11 7.50 -16.31
N TYR A 159 0.56 7.70 -15.18
CA TYR A 159 0.25 8.84 -14.31
C TYR A 159 0.77 10.16 -14.88
N TYR A 160 2.00 10.18 -15.42
CA TYR A 160 2.58 11.43 -15.93
C TYR A 160 1.97 11.89 -17.24
N ALA A 161 1.30 11.00 -18.00
CA ALA A 161 0.52 11.39 -19.16
C ALA A 161 -0.73 12.23 -18.82
N LYS A 162 -1.23 12.16 -17.57
CA LYS A 162 -2.36 12.98 -17.10
C LYS A 162 -1.99 14.47 -16.97
N ALA A 163 -0.71 14.80 -16.84
CA ALA A 163 -0.21 16.17 -16.98
C ALA A 163 -0.09 16.47 -18.48
N ILE A 164 -1.00 17.32 -18.99
CA ILE A 164 -1.06 17.69 -20.42
C ILE A 164 -0.05 18.76 -20.79
N LYS A 165 0.38 19.58 -19.82
CA LYS A 165 1.39 20.60 -19.99
C LYS A 165 2.32 20.61 -18.80
N ALA A 166 3.61 20.79 -19.04
CA ALA A 166 4.63 21.05 -18.04
C ALA A 166 5.51 22.20 -18.54
N GLU A 167 5.74 23.20 -17.70
CA GLU A 167 6.49 24.40 -18.06
C GLU A 167 7.35 24.91 -16.92
N ALA A 168 8.56 25.37 -17.23
CA ALA A 168 9.36 26.17 -16.33
C ALA A 168 8.85 27.61 -16.33
N LEU A 169 8.46 28.15 -15.19
CA LEU A 169 8.08 29.55 -15.04
C LEU A 169 9.31 30.42 -14.85
N ASP A 170 10.32 29.86 -14.20
CA ASP A 170 11.66 30.39 -14.00
C ASP A 170 12.62 29.20 -13.73
N PRO A 171 13.95 29.42 -13.54
CA PRO A 171 14.90 28.32 -13.33
C PRO A 171 14.65 27.45 -12.09
N GLU A 172 13.82 27.89 -11.15
CA GLU A 172 13.51 27.20 -9.90
C GLU A 172 12.03 26.82 -9.76
N THR A 173 11.17 27.20 -10.71
CA THR A 173 9.72 27.00 -10.59
C THR A 173 9.15 26.23 -11.78
N VAL A 174 8.49 25.11 -11.49
CA VAL A 174 7.85 24.23 -12.50
C VAL A 174 6.36 24.12 -12.22
N ARG A 175 5.54 24.25 -13.27
CA ARG A 175 4.09 24.03 -13.23
C ARG A 175 3.69 22.87 -14.13
N PHE A 176 2.82 22.03 -13.60
CA PHE A 176 2.12 20.98 -14.35
C PHE A 176 0.63 21.29 -14.41
N THR A 177 0.05 21.23 -15.60
CA THR A 177 -1.39 21.43 -15.83
C THR A 177 -2.04 20.09 -16.17
N PHE A 178 -3.22 19.82 -15.62
CA PHE A 178 -3.91 18.55 -15.71
C PHE A 178 -5.04 18.57 -16.74
N ALA A 179 -5.30 17.41 -17.36
CA ALA A 179 -6.46 17.23 -18.23
C ALA A 179 -7.78 17.13 -17.42
N ASP A 180 -7.68 16.58 -16.19
CA ASP A 180 -8.80 16.34 -15.29
C ASP A 180 -8.40 16.75 -13.88
N SER A 181 -9.12 17.68 -13.30
CA SER A 181 -8.92 18.21 -11.94
C SER A 181 -9.52 17.32 -10.84
N SER A 182 -10.24 16.26 -11.20
CA SER A 182 -10.87 15.36 -10.22
C SER A 182 -9.87 14.42 -9.53
N ASP A 183 -8.70 14.17 -10.14
CA ASP A 183 -7.68 13.27 -9.60
C ASP A 183 -6.87 13.92 -8.47
N ARG A 184 -7.29 13.67 -7.23
CA ARG A 184 -6.65 14.22 -6.04
C ARG A 184 -5.24 13.68 -5.78
N GLU A 185 -4.88 12.52 -6.33
CA GLU A 185 -3.58 11.89 -6.14
C GLU A 185 -2.49 12.50 -7.01
N LEU A 186 -2.86 13.07 -8.16
CA LEU A 186 -1.90 13.46 -9.18
C LEU A 186 -0.87 14.50 -8.71
N PRO A 187 -1.20 15.55 -7.92
CA PRO A 187 -0.20 16.45 -7.35
C PRO A 187 0.82 15.73 -6.46
N LEU A 188 0.36 14.74 -5.66
CA LEU A 188 1.25 13.97 -4.78
C LEU A 188 2.11 12.99 -5.59
N ILE A 189 1.54 12.36 -6.63
CA ILE A 189 2.29 11.47 -7.53
C ILE A 189 3.42 12.23 -8.23
N LEU A 190 3.17 13.46 -8.70
CA LEU A 190 4.21 14.32 -9.27
C LEU A 190 5.21 14.77 -8.21
N GLY A 191 4.76 15.02 -6.97
CA GLY A 191 5.65 15.30 -5.84
C GLY A 191 6.64 14.14 -5.55
N LEU A 192 6.25 12.90 -5.85
CA LEU A 192 7.10 11.71 -5.73
C LEU A 192 7.92 11.42 -6.99
N MET A 193 7.95 12.31 -7.97
CA MET A 193 8.74 12.13 -9.18
C MET A 193 10.23 12.20 -8.86
N PRO A 194 11.03 11.16 -9.20
CA PRO A 194 12.48 11.21 -9.06
C PRO A 194 13.06 12.17 -10.08
N ILE A 195 14.06 12.96 -9.66
CA ILE A 195 14.69 13.96 -10.51
C ILE A 195 16.02 13.42 -11.03
N LEU A 196 16.10 13.36 -12.35
CA LEU A 196 17.25 12.92 -13.13
C LEU A 196 18.06 14.15 -13.58
N SER A 197 19.38 14.03 -13.64
CA SER A 197 20.22 15.08 -14.24
C SER A 197 20.14 15.00 -15.76
N GLU A 198 19.63 16.03 -16.43
CA GLU A 198 19.59 16.11 -17.89
C GLU A 198 21.00 15.99 -18.49
N LYS A 199 21.97 16.67 -17.85
CA LYS A 199 23.37 16.69 -18.29
C LYS A 199 24.04 15.31 -18.29
N HIS A 200 23.65 14.42 -17.31
CA HIS A 200 24.34 13.15 -17.09
C HIS A 200 23.50 11.93 -17.50
N THR A 201 22.32 12.13 -18.05
CA THR A 201 21.46 11.02 -18.50
C THR A 201 21.57 10.82 -20.01
N ASP A 202 22.07 9.67 -20.42
CA ASP A 202 22.08 9.28 -21.85
C ASP A 202 20.65 8.92 -22.29
N ILE A 203 20.03 9.82 -23.07
CA ILE A 203 18.66 9.67 -23.57
C ILE A 203 18.51 8.40 -24.43
N LEU A 204 19.53 8.06 -25.23
CA LEU A 204 19.46 6.92 -26.13
C LEU A 204 19.50 5.60 -25.38
N LYS A 205 20.29 5.52 -24.31
CA LYS A 205 20.47 4.33 -23.49
C LYS A 205 19.48 4.24 -22.31
N PHE A 206 18.66 5.25 -22.06
CA PHE A 206 17.82 5.31 -20.86
C PHE A 206 16.92 4.07 -20.68
N GLY A 207 16.46 3.46 -21.76
CA GLY A 207 15.59 2.27 -21.74
C GLY A 207 16.32 0.93 -21.65
N GLU A 208 17.66 0.95 -21.69
CA GLU A 208 18.48 -0.27 -21.69
C GLU A 208 18.97 -0.63 -20.29
N THR A 209 19.45 -1.89 -20.15
CA THR A 209 20.19 -2.29 -18.95
C THR A 209 21.55 -1.61 -18.95
N ASP A 210 21.87 -0.87 -17.88
CA ASP A 210 23.12 -0.14 -17.79
C ASP A 210 23.62 -0.14 -16.33
N LEU A 211 24.94 -0.32 -16.19
CA LEU A 211 25.66 -0.26 -14.92
C LEU A 211 26.50 1.02 -14.79
N THR A 212 26.28 2.01 -15.65
CA THR A 212 26.87 3.35 -15.51
C THR A 212 26.39 4.00 -14.21
N ILE A 213 27.35 4.42 -13.39
CA ILE A 213 27.05 5.05 -12.11
C ILE A 213 26.33 6.38 -12.36
N PRO A 214 25.07 6.52 -11.86
CA PRO A 214 24.30 7.73 -12.08
C PRO A 214 24.77 8.88 -11.18
N VAL A 215 24.64 10.11 -11.69
CA VAL A 215 24.75 11.35 -10.91
C VAL A 215 23.35 11.69 -10.39
N GLY A 216 23.13 11.49 -9.11
CA GLY A 216 21.85 11.76 -8.45
C GLY A 216 21.99 12.89 -7.41
N SER A 217 20.87 13.29 -6.81
CA SER A 217 20.81 14.33 -5.78
C SER A 217 20.71 13.77 -4.35
N GLY A 218 20.86 12.44 -4.20
CA GLY A 218 20.65 11.72 -2.94
C GLY A 218 21.79 11.80 -1.94
N PRO A 219 21.56 11.29 -0.72
CA PRO A 219 22.52 11.33 0.39
C PRO A 219 23.73 10.40 0.23
N TYR A 220 23.69 9.47 -0.72
CA TYR A 220 24.78 8.56 -1.00
C TYR A 220 25.19 8.56 -2.48
N VAL A 221 26.42 8.16 -2.73
CA VAL A 221 26.96 7.85 -4.05
C VAL A 221 27.34 6.38 -4.12
N ILE A 222 27.25 5.78 -5.29
CA ILE A 222 27.68 4.40 -5.52
C ILE A 222 29.21 4.38 -5.57
N ALA A 223 29.82 3.66 -4.62
CA ALA A 223 31.29 3.58 -4.50
C ALA A 223 31.87 2.32 -5.14
N GLN A 224 31.12 1.21 -5.13
CA GLN A 224 31.56 -0.07 -5.71
C GLN A 224 30.38 -0.88 -6.22
N ILE A 225 30.58 -1.52 -7.34
CA ILE A 225 29.64 -2.46 -7.94
C ILE A 225 30.39 -3.75 -8.25
N LYS A 226 29.80 -4.87 -7.82
CA LYS A 226 30.11 -6.20 -8.31
C LYS A 226 28.82 -6.76 -8.89
N PRO A 227 28.64 -6.74 -10.22
CA PRO A 227 27.37 -7.09 -10.85
C PRO A 227 26.84 -8.45 -10.39
N GLY A 228 25.58 -8.49 -9.95
CA GLY A 228 24.92 -9.68 -9.45
C GLY A 228 25.36 -10.19 -8.07
N ASP A 229 26.38 -9.58 -7.46
CA ASP A 229 26.96 -10.00 -6.18
C ASP A 229 26.74 -8.95 -5.07
N SER A 230 27.21 -7.72 -5.30
CA SER A 230 27.08 -6.68 -4.28
C SER A 230 27.14 -5.27 -4.84
N ILE A 231 26.57 -4.31 -4.08
CA ILE A 231 26.66 -2.87 -4.34
C ILE A 231 26.94 -2.15 -3.02
N LEU A 232 27.89 -1.22 -3.06
CA LEU A 232 28.31 -0.39 -1.92
C LEU A 232 27.99 1.06 -2.20
N PHE A 233 27.28 1.69 -1.27
CA PHE A 233 26.98 3.11 -1.23
C PHE A 233 27.83 3.77 -0.13
N LYS A 234 28.41 4.94 -0.43
CA LYS A 234 29.08 5.79 0.54
C LYS A 234 28.32 7.09 0.72
N ARG A 235 28.20 7.55 1.97
CA ARG A 235 27.54 8.80 2.29
C ARG A 235 28.24 9.96 1.60
N ASN A 236 27.47 10.79 0.92
CA ASN A 236 27.98 12.00 0.28
C ASN A 236 28.21 13.07 1.35
N GLN A 237 29.47 13.44 1.61
CA GLN A 237 29.83 14.43 2.63
C GLN A 237 29.35 15.84 2.23
N ASP A 238 29.24 16.09 0.91
CA ASP A 238 28.78 17.36 0.33
C ASP A 238 27.30 17.36 0.00
N PHE A 239 26.54 16.42 0.61
CA PHE A 239 25.11 16.30 0.38
C PHE A 239 24.39 17.62 0.68
N TRP A 240 23.75 18.19 -0.33
CA TRP A 240 23.16 19.53 -0.29
C TRP A 240 22.09 19.70 0.80
N ALA A 241 21.39 18.61 1.15
CA ALA A 241 20.24 18.63 2.07
C ALA A 241 20.59 18.15 3.49
N LYS A 242 21.88 17.94 3.82
CA LYS A 242 22.31 17.37 5.11
C LYS A 242 21.82 18.15 6.34
N ASP A 243 21.58 19.46 6.19
CA ASP A 243 21.12 20.35 7.25
C ASP A 243 19.61 20.64 7.20
N LEU A 244 18.87 20.02 6.27
CA LEU A 244 17.42 20.18 6.23
C LEU A 244 16.79 19.53 7.46
N PRO A 245 15.92 20.25 8.20
CA PRO A 245 15.31 19.73 9.44
C PRO A 245 14.60 18.38 9.24
N ILE A 246 13.88 18.21 8.14
CA ILE A 246 13.15 16.98 7.82
C ILE A 246 14.07 15.74 7.64
N LEU A 247 15.37 15.95 7.36
CA LEU A 247 16.35 14.88 7.18
C LEU A 247 17.24 14.65 8.41
N GLN A 248 17.01 15.38 9.50
CA GLN A 248 17.73 15.15 10.75
C GLN A 248 17.44 13.76 11.30
N GLY A 249 18.50 13.03 11.65
CA GLY A 249 18.40 11.64 12.13
C GLY A 249 18.19 10.59 11.05
N LEU A 250 18.22 10.98 9.77
CA LEU A 250 18.19 10.06 8.65
C LEU A 250 19.58 9.86 8.04
N TYR A 251 19.76 8.75 7.29
CA TYR A 251 20.98 8.47 6.51
C TYR A 251 22.26 8.53 7.35
N ASN A 252 22.24 7.84 8.50
CA ASN A 252 23.30 7.94 9.51
C ASN A 252 24.57 7.13 9.19
N PRO A 253 24.51 5.89 8.58
CA PRO A 253 25.71 5.13 8.28
C PRO A 253 26.62 5.82 7.26
N ASP A 254 27.95 5.65 7.38
CA ASP A 254 28.89 6.10 6.35
C ASP A 254 28.82 5.22 5.10
N GLU A 255 28.52 3.94 5.29
CA GLU A 255 28.44 2.98 4.23
C GLU A 255 27.20 2.10 4.36
N ILE A 256 26.49 1.90 3.25
CA ILE A 256 25.39 0.95 3.10
C ILE A 256 25.76 -0.03 1.99
N ARG A 257 25.72 -1.32 2.30
CA ARG A 257 26.03 -2.36 1.34
C ARG A 257 24.86 -3.31 1.19
N PHE A 258 24.59 -3.76 -0.03
CA PHE A 258 23.69 -4.86 -0.32
C PHE A 258 24.50 -6.04 -0.88
N ASP A 259 24.38 -7.22 -0.21
CA ASP A 259 24.93 -8.48 -0.67
C ASP A 259 23.79 -9.37 -1.20
N TYR A 260 23.97 -9.95 -2.39
CA TYR A 260 22.94 -10.70 -3.08
C TYR A 260 23.12 -12.21 -2.89
N PHE A 261 22.01 -12.91 -2.67
CA PHE A 261 21.96 -14.35 -2.45
C PHE A 261 20.98 -15.00 -3.41
N ARG A 262 21.31 -16.18 -3.91
CA ARG A 262 20.53 -16.86 -4.97
C ARG A 262 19.14 -17.28 -4.52
N ASP A 263 19.02 -17.73 -3.26
CA ASP A 263 17.78 -18.27 -2.73
C ASP A 263 17.56 -17.88 -1.27
N ALA A 264 16.32 -18.04 -0.79
CA ALA A 264 15.90 -17.63 0.53
C ALA A 264 16.59 -18.41 1.69
N ASN A 265 17.05 -19.65 1.43
CA ASN A 265 17.75 -20.43 2.46
C ASN A 265 19.20 -19.96 2.59
N ALA A 266 19.90 -19.75 1.45
CA ALA A 266 21.23 -19.16 1.45
C ALA A 266 21.23 -17.78 2.12
N LEU A 267 20.23 -16.96 1.83
CA LEU A 267 20.02 -15.67 2.47
C LEU A 267 19.83 -15.82 4.00
N PHE A 268 19.05 -16.79 4.47
CA PHE A 268 18.84 -16.99 5.90
C PHE A 268 20.10 -17.53 6.60
N GLU A 269 20.80 -18.49 6.00
CA GLU A 269 22.06 -19.03 6.56
C GLU A 269 23.15 -17.94 6.65
N ALA A 270 23.21 -17.04 5.64
CA ALA A 270 24.10 -15.88 5.68
C ALA A 270 23.77 -14.92 6.85
N PHE A 271 22.48 -14.72 7.17
CA PHE A 271 22.09 -13.95 8.36
C PHE A 271 22.57 -14.61 9.66
N LYS A 272 22.36 -15.91 9.80
CA LYS A 272 22.85 -16.70 10.94
C LYS A 272 24.37 -16.61 11.09
N GLY A 273 25.08 -16.59 9.95
CA GLY A 273 26.53 -16.44 9.89
C GLY A 273 27.03 -15.00 10.14
N GLY A 274 26.14 -14.01 10.30
CA GLY A 274 26.49 -12.63 10.54
C GLY A 274 27.04 -11.87 9.31
N HIS A 275 26.73 -12.34 8.09
CA HIS A 275 27.17 -11.70 6.86
C HIS A 275 26.42 -10.41 6.53
N TYR A 276 25.22 -10.22 7.10
CA TYR A 276 24.46 -9.00 6.99
C TYR A 276 23.66 -8.69 8.27
N ASP A 277 23.21 -7.46 8.42
CA ASP A 277 22.78 -6.89 9.70
C ASP A 277 21.28 -6.90 9.95
N ILE A 278 20.47 -6.83 8.90
CA ILE A 278 19.03 -6.56 8.99
C ILE A 278 18.27 -7.53 8.12
N ARG A 279 17.28 -8.19 8.71
CA ARG A 279 16.36 -9.08 8.03
C ARG A 279 14.91 -8.78 8.42
N LEU A 280 14.08 -8.55 7.42
CA LEU A 280 12.63 -8.64 7.55
C LEU A 280 12.22 -10.07 7.23
N GLU A 281 11.68 -10.79 8.22
CA GLU A 281 11.25 -12.17 8.05
C GLU A 281 9.79 -12.22 7.57
N ASP A 282 9.55 -13.00 6.54
CA ASP A 282 8.23 -13.21 5.93
C ASP A 282 7.61 -14.58 6.25
N SER A 283 8.43 -15.50 6.79
CA SER A 283 8.02 -16.85 7.13
C SER A 283 7.67 -16.97 8.63
N PRO A 284 6.39 -17.19 8.98
CA PRO A 284 6.01 -17.41 10.39
C PRO A 284 6.66 -18.63 10.99
N THR A 285 6.78 -19.72 10.23
CA THR A 285 7.46 -20.93 10.71
C THR A 285 8.92 -20.65 11.03
N ARG A 286 9.62 -19.94 10.15
CA ARG A 286 11.02 -19.58 10.38
C ARG A 286 11.17 -18.67 11.59
N TRP A 287 10.31 -17.65 11.73
CA TRP A 287 10.34 -16.71 12.85
C TRP A 287 10.21 -17.38 14.22
N ILE A 288 9.42 -18.44 14.32
CA ILE A 288 9.26 -19.21 15.57
C ILE A 288 10.34 -20.26 15.74
N SER A 289 10.59 -21.09 14.71
CA SER A 289 11.30 -22.34 14.87
C SER A 289 12.78 -22.28 14.53
N ASN A 290 13.25 -21.20 13.88
CA ASN A 290 14.63 -21.15 13.39
C ASN A 290 15.44 -19.96 13.92
N TYR A 291 14.86 -19.12 14.80
CA TYR A 291 15.57 -18.03 15.47
C TYR A 291 16.04 -18.42 16.87
N ASP A 292 16.65 -19.61 16.98
CA ASP A 292 17.25 -20.19 18.17
C ASP A 292 18.77 -20.42 18.02
N PHE A 293 19.38 -19.84 16.97
CA PHE A 293 20.82 -19.96 16.73
C PHE A 293 21.64 -19.10 17.70
N PRO A 294 22.96 -19.42 17.88
CA PRO A 294 23.79 -18.84 18.94
C PRO A 294 23.75 -17.31 19.03
N ALA A 295 23.76 -16.62 17.90
CA ALA A 295 23.75 -15.14 17.89
C ALA A 295 22.44 -14.52 18.42
N VAL A 296 21.32 -15.24 18.36
CA VAL A 296 20.07 -14.84 19.02
C VAL A 296 20.12 -15.11 20.51
N LEU A 297 20.62 -16.30 20.89
CA LEU A 297 20.67 -16.72 22.29
C LEU A 297 21.63 -15.86 23.13
N ASP A 298 22.73 -15.41 22.54
CA ASP A 298 23.72 -14.56 23.21
C ASP A 298 23.46 -13.04 23.03
N GLY A 299 22.36 -12.66 22.34
CA GLY A 299 21.93 -11.27 22.19
C GLY A 299 22.67 -10.46 21.11
N ARG A 300 23.55 -11.09 20.31
CA ARG A 300 24.18 -10.43 19.15
C ARG A 300 23.16 -10.17 18.02
N VAL A 301 22.11 -10.96 17.93
CA VAL A 301 20.95 -10.74 17.08
C VAL A 301 19.71 -10.54 17.94
N VAL A 302 18.97 -9.48 17.67
CA VAL A 302 17.75 -9.11 18.38
C VAL A 302 16.54 -9.40 17.48
N LYS A 303 15.58 -10.19 17.99
CA LYS A 303 14.23 -10.27 17.42
C LYS A 303 13.47 -9.02 17.87
N ASP A 304 13.06 -8.22 16.94
CA ASP A 304 12.49 -6.87 17.17
C ASP A 304 11.16 -6.75 16.41
N PRO A 305 10.07 -7.39 16.91
CA PRO A 305 8.77 -7.30 16.25
C PRO A 305 8.22 -5.88 16.33
N LEU A 306 7.80 -5.33 15.18
CA LEU A 306 7.38 -3.95 15.06
C LEU A 306 5.87 -3.84 14.79
N PRO A 307 5.17 -2.92 15.45
CA PRO A 307 3.79 -2.62 15.11
C PRO A 307 3.72 -2.11 13.67
N LEU A 308 2.63 -2.42 13.00
CA LEU A 308 2.34 -1.96 11.66
C LEU A 308 0.94 -1.35 11.66
N GLY A 309 0.86 -0.04 11.50
CA GLY A 309 -0.39 0.71 11.57
C GLY A 309 -1.14 0.82 10.24
N THR A 310 -0.57 0.30 9.15
CA THR A 310 -1.23 0.26 7.85
C THR A 310 -2.34 -0.80 7.84
N PRO A 311 -3.41 -0.59 7.04
CA PRO A 311 -4.44 -1.60 6.87
C PRO A 311 -3.85 -2.92 6.37
N LYS A 312 -4.30 -4.04 6.95
CA LYS A 312 -3.82 -5.39 6.57
C LYS A 312 -4.45 -5.89 5.28
N GLY A 313 -5.50 -5.20 4.80
CA GLY A 313 -6.28 -5.65 3.68
C GLY A 313 -7.14 -6.88 4.01
N MET A 314 -7.67 -7.52 2.96
CA MET A 314 -8.49 -8.71 3.09
C MET A 314 -7.83 -9.90 2.39
N THR A 315 -7.35 -10.84 3.18
CA THR A 315 -7.01 -12.18 2.70
C THR A 315 -8.18 -13.10 3.00
N GLY A 316 -8.72 -13.76 1.98
CA GLY A 316 -9.90 -14.61 2.14
C GLY A 316 -10.03 -15.70 1.12
N PHE A 317 -10.91 -16.68 1.41
CA PHE A 317 -11.47 -17.54 0.40
C PHE A 317 -12.64 -16.80 -0.27
N VAL A 318 -12.49 -16.53 -1.53
CA VAL A 318 -13.36 -15.65 -2.32
C VAL A 318 -14.43 -16.46 -3.00
N PHE A 319 -15.69 -16.16 -2.74
CA PHE A 319 -16.83 -16.74 -3.45
C PHE A 319 -17.02 -16.03 -4.79
N ASN A 320 -17.06 -16.78 -5.88
CA ASN A 320 -17.51 -16.22 -7.15
C ASN A 320 -19.05 -16.18 -7.19
N THR A 321 -19.63 -15.04 -6.84
CA THR A 321 -21.09 -14.88 -6.77
C THR A 321 -21.81 -14.89 -8.13
N ARG A 322 -21.05 -14.96 -9.24
CA ARG A 322 -21.59 -15.25 -10.58
C ARG A 322 -22.08 -16.68 -10.69
N LYS A 323 -21.57 -17.58 -9.83
CA LYS A 323 -22.01 -18.97 -9.74
C LYS A 323 -23.29 -19.06 -8.91
N PRO A 324 -24.38 -19.67 -9.44
CA PRO A 324 -25.67 -19.73 -8.74
C PRO A 324 -25.59 -20.28 -7.31
N ILE A 325 -24.69 -21.24 -7.07
CA ILE A 325 -24.48 -21.86 -5.77
C ILE A 325 -24.07 -20.86 -4.67
N PHE A 326 -23.43 -19.74 -5.04
CA PHE A 326 -22.99 -18.68 -4.12
C PHE A 326 -23.80 -17.38 -4.24
N ALA A 327 -24.87 -17.35 -5.03
CA ALA A 327 -25.69 -16.15 -5.20
C ALA A 327 -26.39 -15.73 -3.89
N ASP A 328 -26.86 -16.70 -3.11
CA ASP A 328 -27.54 -16.44 -1.84
C ASP A 328 -26.53 -16.09 -0.73
N ILE A 329 -26.73 -14.95 -0.11
CA ILE A 329 -25.85 -14.46 0.96
C ILE A 329 -25.81 -15.39 2.18
N ARG A 330 -26.94 -16.07 2.48
CA ARG A 330 -27.05 -17.02 3.59
C ARG A 330 -26.13 -18.22 3.40
N VAL A 331 -25.93 -18.64 2.15
CA VAL A 331 -24.97 -19.69 1.80
C VAL A 331 -23.55 -19.24 2.12
N ARG A 332 -23.18 -18.03 1.70
CA ARG A 332 -21.82 -17.50 1.94
C ARG A 332 -21.54 -17.32 3.44
N GLU A 333 -22.52 -16.81 4.19
CA GLU A 333 -22.43 -16.68 5.64
C GLU A 333 -22.26 -18.07 6.30
N ALA A 334 -23.08 -19.05 5.93
CA ALA A 334 -23.02 -20.41 6.46
C ALA A 334 -21.65 -21.07 6.24
N LEU A 335 -21.10 -20.94 5.03
CA LEU A 335 -19.76 -21.47 4.73
C LEU A 335 -18.69 -20.75 5.53
N GLY A 336 -18.84 -19.43 5.76
CA GLY A 336 -17.92 -18.64 6.58
C GLY A 336 -17.86 -19.08 8.05
N LEU A 337 -18.98 -19.52 8.63
CA LEU A 337 -19.05 -20.05 10.01
C LEU A 337 -18.20 -21.31 10.20
N MET A 338 -18.05 -22.11 9.13
CA MET A 338 -17.32 -23.38 9.20
C MET A 338 -15.81 -23.24 9.25
N PHE A 339 -15.25 -22.05 9.02
CA PHE A 339 -13.79 -21.84 9.08
C PHE A 339 -13.31 -21.64 10.51
N ASP A 340 -12.81 -22.70 11.14
CA ASP A 340 -12.20 -22.64 12.47
C ASP A 340 -10.80 -22.05 12.41
N PHE A 341 -10.73 -20.72 12.57
CA PHE A 341 -9.47 -19.99 12.59
C PHE A 341 -8.57 -20.41 13.77
N ASN A 342 -9.15 -20.64 14.94
CA ASN A 342 -8.37 -20.97 16.14
C ASN A 342 -7.61 -22.29 15.95
N TRP A 343 -8.31 -23.30 15.37
CA TRP A 343 -7.65 -24.56 15.01
C TRP A 343 -6.55 -24.35 13.96
N VAL A 344 -6.86 -23.61 12.88
CA VAL A 344 -5.90 -23.35 11.80
C VAL A 344 -4.69 -22.60 12.32
N ASN A 345 -4.88 -21.56 13.13
CA ASN A 345 -3.80 -20.72 13.64
C ASN A 345 -2.87 -21.51 14.57
N SER A 346 -3.44 -22.31 15.48
CA SER A 346 -2.65 -23.11 16.42
C SER A 346 -1.89 -24.26 15.73
N HIS A 347 -2.52 -25.00 14.81
CA HIS A 347 -1.95 -26.22 14.23
C HIS A 347 -1.11 -25.99 12.96
N LEU A 348 -1.41 -24.94 12.19
CA LEU A 348 -0.68 -24.66 10.96
C LEU A 348 0.31 -23.49 11.08
N PHE A 349 0.07 -22.56 12.01
CA PHE A 349 0.79 -21.28 12.07
C PHE A 349 1.29 -20.89 13.47
N ASN A 350 1.28 -21.82 14.42
CA ASN A 350 1.84 -21.65 15.77
C ASN A 350 1.28 -20.43 16.54
N GLY A 351 0.02 -20.06 16.30
CA GLY A 351 -0.63 -18.96 16.99
C GLY A 351 -0.23 -17.54 16.54
N LEU A 352 0.54 -17.40 15.45
CA LEU A 352 1.16 -16.12 15.06
C LEU A 352 0.22 -15.12 14.40
N TYR A 353 -0.91 -15.55 13.88
CA TYR A 353 -1.80 -14.69 13.13
C TYR A 353 -2.97 -14.17 13.97
N LYS A 354 -3.53 -13.05 13.51
CA LYS A 354 -4.83 -12.55 13.96
C LYS A 354 -5.89 -12.78 12.89
N ARG A 355 -7.11 -13.08 13.30
CA ARG A 355 -8.26 -13.17 12.42
C ARG A 355 -8.49 -11.82 11.74
N THR A 356 -8.71 -11.82 10.43
CA THR A 356 -9.10 -10.61 9.69
C THR A 356 -10.60 -10.37 9.88
N ASP A 357 -10.98 -9.17 10.29
CA ASP A 357 -12.34 -8.77 10.65
C ASP A 357 -12.85 -7.55 9.86
N SER A 358 -12.04 -7.03 8.93
CA SER A 358 -12.35 -5.85 8.12
C SER A 358 -11.48 -5.85 6.87
N TYR A 359 -11.95 -5.23 5.79
CA TYR A 359 -11.14 -5.00 4.58
C TYR A 359 -10.01 -3.99 4.83
N PHE A 360 -10.09 -3.26 5.94
CA PHE A 360 -9.09 -2.30 6.40
C PHE A 360 -8.57 -2.63 7.81
N ALA A 361 -8.58 -3.92 8.18
CA ALA A 361 -8.20 -4.40 9.51
C ALA A 361 -6.89 -3.81 10.03
N GLY A 362 -6.82 -3.55 11.34
CA GLY A 362 -5.63 -3.02 12.01
C GLY A 362 -5.35 -1.54 11.75
N SER A 363 -6.30 -0.78 11.20
CA SER A 363 -6.12 0.65 10.91
C SER A 363 -7.28 1.52 11.38
N ALA A 364 -7.10 2.84 11.27
CA ALA A 364 -8.16 3.80 11.52
C ALA A 364 -9.34 3.71 10.53
N LEU A 365 -9.13 3.09 9.36
CA LEU A 365 -10.14 2.92 8.31
C LEU A 365 -11.07 1.72 8.53
N SER A 366 -10.76 0.83 9.49
CA SER A 366 -11.59 -0.32 9.83
C SER A 366 -12.89 0.11 10.51
N SER A 367 -14.01 -0.48 10.11
CA SER A 367 -15.32 -0.35 10.78
C SER A 367 -15.51 -1.36 11.91
N ALA A 368 -14.68 -2.42 11.98
CA ALA A 368 -14.81 -3.48 12.97
C ALA A 368 -14.68 -2.95 14.40
N GLY A 369 -15.58 -3.41 15.29
CA GLY A 369 -15.63 -2.98 16.69
C GLY A 369 -16.07 -1.53 16.93
N ARG A 370 -16.55 -0.81 15.89
CA ARG A 370 -16.94 0.60 15.96
C ARG A 370 -18.39 0.78 15.48
N ALA A 371 -19.23 1.40 16.31
CA ALA A 371 -20.54 1.84 15.86
C ALA A 371 -20.39 2.89 14.75
N ALA A 372 -21.29 2.87 13.77
CA ALA A 372 -21.30 3.87 12.72
C ALA A 372 -21.50 5.28 13.29
N ASN A 373 -20.68 6.23 12.85
CA ASN A 373 -20.85 7.65 13.17
C ASN A 373 -21.99 8.27 12.34
N ASP A 374 -22.32 9.55 12.60
CA ASP A 374 -23.44 10.20 11.92
C ASP A 374 -23.20 10.31 10.41
N ARG A 375 -21.96 10.59 9.98
CA ARG A 375 -21.61 10.65 8.56
C ARG A 375 -21.72 9.30 7.86
N GLU A 376 -21.26 8.23 8.49
CA GLU A 376 -21.44 6.86 7.99
C GLU A 376 -22.93 6.51 7.86
N ARG A 377 -23.77 6.89 8.85
CA ARG A 377 -25.22 6.68 8.81
C ARG A 377 -25.88 7.46 7.67
N GLU A 378 -25.50 8.73 7.49
CA GLU A 378 -26.00 9.56 6.40
C GLU A 378 -25.69 8.94 5.02
N LEU A 379 -24.43 8.54 4.80
CA LEU A 379 -24.00 7.92 3.55
C LEU A 379 -24.74 6.60 3.26
N LEU A 380 -25.00 5.80 4.29
CA LEU A 380 -25.63 4.48 4.17
C LEU A 380 -27.16 4.52 4.23
N ALA A 381 -27.79 5.65 4.57
CA ALA A 381 -29.24 5.77 4.70
C ALA A 381 -30.01 5.33 3.42
N PRO A 382 -29.58 5.69 2.19
CA PRO A 382 -30.23 5.20 0.96
C PRO A 382 -30.09 3.70 0.74
N PHE A 383 -29.12 3.06 1.40
CA PHE A 383 -28.71 1.65 1.24
C PHE A 383 -28.90 0.83 2.52
N SER A 384 -29.85 1.21 3.37
CA SER A 384 -30.06 0.59 4.69
C SER A 384 -30.33 -0.92 4.64
N LYS A 385 -30.82 -1.44 3.51
CA LYS A 385 -31.05 -2.87 3.29
C LYS A 385 -29.77 -3.66 2.92
N ASP A 386 -28.72 -2.96 2.52
CA ASP A 386 -27.46 -3.56 2.09
C ASP A 386 -26.46 -3.72 3.24
N VAL A 387 -26.77 -3.16 4.40
CA VAL A 387 -25.90 -3.19 5.57
C VAL A 387 -26.63 -3.78 6.77
N ARG A 388 -26.00 -4.76 7.43
CA ARG A 388 -26.53 -5.43 8.61
C ARG A 388 -26.53 -4.52 9.84
N ALA A 389 -27.55 -4.67 10.70
CA ALA A 389 -27.68 -3.86 11.91
C ALA A 389 -26.55 -4.10 12.92
N ASP A 390 -26.07 -5.34 13.07
CA ASP A 390 -24.96 -5.71 13.94
C ASP A 390 -23.61 -5.12 13.45
N ILE A 391 -23.41 -5.03 12.12
CA ILE A 391 -22.26 -4.36 11.50
C ILE A 391 -22.35 -2.84 11.70
N MET A 392 -23.53 -2.25 11.57
CA MET A 392 -23.77 -0.82 11.87
C MET A 392 -23.49 -0.49 13.33
N ALA A 393 -23.83 -1.38 14.23
CA ALA A 393 -23.55 -1.26 15.66
C ALA A 393 -22.10 -1.55 16.06
N GLY A 394 -21.26 -2.05 15.14
CA GLY A 394 -19.88 -2.49 15.40
C GLY A 394 -19.80 -3.75 16.26
N GLN A 395 -20.86 -4.54 16.30
CA GLN A 395 -20.94 -5.76 17.14
C GLN A 395 -20.53 -7.02 16.39
N TRP A 396 -20.66 -7.00 15.06
CA TRP A 396 -20.29 -8.14 14.23
C TRP A 396 -18.80 -8.46 14.32
N LYS A 397 -18.50 -9.74 14.42
CA LYS A 397 -17.16 -10.32 14.32
C LYS A 397 -17.23 -11.61 13.53
N PRO A 398 -16.16 -12.01 12.83
CA PRO A 398 -16.04 -13.36 12.33
C PRO A 398 -16.29 -14.36 13.47
N PHE A 399 -16.97 -15.47 13.17
CA PHE A 399 -17.32 -16.47 14.17
C PHE A 399 -16.05 -16.96 14.91
N ASP A 400 -16.09 -16.93 16.24
CA ASP A 400 -15.00 -17.39 17.10
C ASP A 400 -15.25 -18.85 17.47
N ALA A 401 -14.74 -19.74 16.61
CA ALA A 401 -14.89 -21.18 16.78
C ALA A 401 -14.07 -21.70 17.97
N ASP A 402 -14.46 -22.85 18.51
CA ASP A 402 -13.91 -23.44 19.73
C ASP A 402 -12.47 -23.99 19.60
N GLY A 403 -11.87 -23.95 18.40
CA GLY A 403 -10.51 -24.40 18.12
C GLY A 403 -10.38 -25.93 18.01
N SER A 404 -11.47 -26.67 18.02
CA SER A 404 -11.46 -28.13 17.90
C SER A 404 -11.36 -28.63 16.45
N GLY A 405 -11.57 -27.76 15.46
CA GLY A 405 -11.80 -28.09 14.05
C GLY A 405 -13.12 -28.85 13.83
N ARG A 406 -13.99 -28.90 14.87
CA ARG A 406 -15.23 -29.69 14.89
C ARG A 406 -16.37 -28.97 15.62
N ASP A 407 -16.37 -27.65 15.59
CA ASP A 407 -17.33 -26.83 16.33
C ASP A 407 -18.78 -27.18 15.95
N ARG A 408 -19.53 -27.69 16.94
CA ARG A 408 -20.92 -28.11 16.76
C ARG A 408 -21.87 -26.95 16.68
N LEU A 409 -21.55 -25.81 17.33
CA LEU A 409 -22.37 -24.61 17.27
C LEU A 409 -22.29 -24.01 15.86
N ALA A 410 -21.07 -23.85 15.35
CA ALA A 410 -20.84 -23.41 13.97
C ALA A 410 -21.61 -24.27 12.96
N ALA A 411 -21.51 -25.60 13.06
CA ALA A 411 -22.19 -26.52 12.16
C ALA A 411 -23.72 -26.39 12.25
N ARG A 412 -24.28 -26.25 13.45
CA ARG A 412 -25.73 -26.09 13.65
C ARG A 412 -26.23 -24.78 13.02
N GLU A 413 -25.53 -23.67 13.26
CA GLU A 413 -25.89 -22.36 12.72
C GLU A 413 -25.76 -22.34 11.19
N ALA A 414 -24.69 -22.91 10.66
CA ALA A 414 -24.48 -23.05 9.22
C ALA A 414 -25.61 -23.85 8.55
N LEU A 415 -25.99 -25.02 9.10
CA LEU A 415 -27.09 -25.82 8.58
C LEU A 415 -28.42 -25.07 8.65
N ALA A 416 -28.69 -24.30 9.70
CA ALA A 416 -29.91 -23.50 9.79
C ALA A 416 -30.00 -22.41 8.70
N LEU A 417 -28.86 -21.74 8.37
CA LEU A 417 -28.78 -20.79 7.27
C LEU A 417 -28.98 -21.49 5.90
N LEU A 418 -28.33 -22.63 5.69
CA LEU A 418 -28.42 -23.40 4.47
C LEU A 418 -29.86 -23.93 4.25
N GLN A 419 -30.54 -24.36 5.31
CA GLN A 419 -31.94 -24.76 5.25
C GLN A 419 -32.84 -23.59 4.80
N LYS A 420 -32.64 -22.39 5.36
CA LYS A 420 -33.36 -21.17 4.93
C LYS A 420 -33.05 -20.81 3.47
N ALA A 421 -31.89 -21.21 2.95
CA ALA A 421 -31.46 -21.00 1.57
C ALA A 421 -31.95 -22.15 0.62
N GLY A 422 -32.74 -23.10 1.12
CA GLY A 422 -33.33 -24.17 0.30
C GLY A 422 -32.47 -25.44 0.19
N TRP A 423 -31.46 -25.60 1.06
CA TRP A 423 -30.61 -26.79 1.12
C TRP A 423 -31.02 -27.70 2.29
N ALA A 424 -30.98 -28.99 2.11
CA ALA A 424 -31.30 -29.96 3.15
C ALA A 424 -30.24 -31.05 3.24
N LEU A 425 -29.88 -31.45 4.46
CA LEU A 425 -28.96 -32.55 4.71
C LEU A 425 -29.75 -33.89 4.60
N LYS A 426 -29.37 -34.75 3.64
CA LYS A 426 -29.92 -36.07 3.44
C LYS A 426 -28.79 -37.10 3.33
N ASP A 427 -28.81 -38.10 4.15
CA ASP A 427 -27.83 -39.20 4.16
C ASP A 427 -26.36 -38.66 4.22
N GLY A 428 -26.14 -37.61 4.98
CA GLY A 428 -24.81 -36.96 5.14
C GLY A 428 -24.39 -36.07 3.96
N VAL A 429 -25.23 -35.87 2.95
CA VAL A 429 -24.97 -34.99 1.80
C VAL A 429 -25.97 -33.85 1.80
N LEU A 430 -25.47 -32.62 1.67
CA LEU A 430 -26.29 -31.41 1.53
C LEU A 430 -26.82 -31.34 0.09
N GLN A 431 -28.15 -31.26 -0.10
CA GLN A 431 -28.80 -31.27 -1.40
C GLN A 431 -29.81 -30.13 -1.51
N ASN A 432 -30.04 -29.65 -2.74
CA ASN A 432 -31.12 -28.72 -3.06
C ASN A 432 -32.45 -29.45 -3.27
N ALA A 433 -33.52 -28.71 -3.58
CA ALA A 433 -34.86 -29.28 -3.82
C ALA A 433 -34.90 -30.25 -5.01
N ARG A 434 -33.95 -30.22 -5.94
CA ARG A 434 -33.82 -31.14 -7.09
C ARG A 434 -33.00 -32.38 -6.77
N GLY A 435 -32.48 -32.50 -5.55
CA GLY A 435 -31.59 -33.60 -5.15
C GLY A 435 -30.15 -33.44 -5.62
N GLU A 436 -29.77 -32.28 -6.14
CA GLU A 436 -28.40 -31.99 -6.56
C GLU A 436 -27.51 -31.71 -5.34
N PRO A 437 -26.34 -32.38 -5.24
CA PRO A 437 -25.45 -32.20 -4.10
C PRO A 437 -24.78 -30.83 -4.10
N PHE A 438 -24.54 -30.28 -2.91
CA PHE A 438 -23.74 -29.06 -2.75
C PHE A 438 -22.26 -29.38 -2.98
N SER A 439 -21.78 -29.12 -4.18
CA SER A 439 -20.38 -29.37 -4.57
C SER A 439 -19.83 -28.24 -5.38
N PHE A 440 -18.56 -27.87 -5.11
CA PHE A 440 -17.84 -26.84 -5.86
C PHE A 440 -16.32 -27.09 -5.84
N GLU A 441 -15.58 -26.38 -6.73
CA GLU A 441 -14.12 -26.45 -6.85
C GLU A 441 -13.47 -25.23 -6.20
N MET A 442 -12.43 -25.45 -5.41
CA MET A 442 -11.51 -24.40 -4.99
C MET A 442 -10.20 -24.52 -5.76
N LEU A 443 -9.87 -23.47 -6.53
CA LEU A 443 -8.65 -23.40 -7.30
C LEU A 443 -7.52 -22.81 -6.43
N VAL A 444 -6.36 -23.47 -6.41
CA VAL A 444 -5.18 -23.06 -5.63
C VAL A 444 -3.91 -23.10 -6.49
N ILE A 445 -2.94 -22.22 -6.17
CA ILE A 445 -1.71 -22.02 -6.94
C ILE A 445 -0.47 -22.54 -6.22
N SER A 446 -0.55 -22.85 -4.93
CA SER A 446 0.59 -23.28 -4.13
C SER A 446 0.24 -24.38 -3.14
N ARG A 447 1.26 -25.14 -2.71
CA ARG A 447 1.11 -26.16 -1.67
C ARG A 447 0.66 -25.60 -0.31
N VAL A 448 1.03 -24.35 -0.01
CA VAL A 448 0.56 -23.68 1.21
C VAL A 448 -0.94 -23.42 1.16
N GLN A 449 -1.43 -22.89 0.02
CA GLN A 449 -2.86 -22.70 -0.19
C GLN A 449 -3.62 -24.05 -0.21
N GLU A 450 -3.07 -25.06 -0.89
CA GLU A 450 -3.64 -26.40 -0.94
C GLU A 450 -3.83 -27.00 0.46
N ARG A 451 -2.80 -26.94 1.31
CA ARG A 451 -2.87 -27.42 2.70
C ARG A 451 -3.98 -26.73 3.49
N LEU A 452 -4.11 -25.42 3.38
CA LEU A 452 -5.16 -24.65 4.05
C LEU A 452 -6.55 -25.01 3.51
N ALA A 453 -6.69 -25.11 2.19
CA ALA A 453 -7.95 -25.44 1.52
C ALA A 453 -8.43 -26.87 1.86
N VAL A 454 -7.53 -27.85 1.91
CA VAL A 454 -7.86 -29.23 2.30
C VAL A 454 -8.42 -29.27 3.73
N ASN A 455 -7.81 -28.56 4.67
CA ASN A 455 -8.34 -28.48 6.03
C ASN A 455 -9.75 -27.84 6.07
N TYR A 456 -9.98 -26.79 5.28
CA TYR A 456 -11.30 -26.18 5.18
C TYR A 456 -12.33 -27.12 4.52
N ALA A 457 -11.94 -27.90 3.51
CA ALA A 457 -12.80 -28.92 2.89
C ALA A 457 -13.28 -29.98 3.91
N GLU A 458 -12.39 -30.43 4.80
CA GLU A 458 -12.75 -31.36 5.87
C GLU A 458 -13.70 -30.75 6.91
N MET A 459 -13.59 -29.44 7.19
CA MET A 459 -14.57 -28.73 8.01
C MET A 459 -15.95 -28.66 7.33
N LEU A 460 -16.00 -28.32 6.03
CA LEU A 460 -17.23 -28.23 5.24
C LEU A 460 -17.94 -29.60 5.07
N LYS A 461 -17.18 -30.67 4.95
CA LYS A 461 -17.72 -32.04 4.83
C LYS A 461 -18.64 -32.42 5.99
N ARG A 462 -18.45 -31.83 7.19
CA ARG A 462 -19.27 -32.05 8.38
C ARG A 462 -20.70 -31.57 8.24
N ILE A 463 -20.96 -30.64 7.36
CA ILE A 463 -22.28 -30.12 7.03
C ILE A 463 -22.78 -30.65 5.67
N GLY A 464 -22.13 -31.72 5.15
CA GLY A 464 -22.53 -32.38 3.90
C GLY A 464 -22.13 -31.61 2.63
N VAL A 465 -21.22 -30.62 2.72
CA VAL A 465 -20.71 -29.86 1.57
C VAL A 465 -19.43 -30.51 1.04
N THR A 466 -19.35 -30.69 -0.28
CA THR A 466 -18.15 -31.21 -0.96
C THR A 466 -17.38 -30.09 -1.63
N MET A 467 -16.20 -29.74 -1.12
CA MET A 467 -15.26 -28.82 -1.76
C MET A 467 -14.09 -29.62 -2.35
N LYS A 468 -13.92 -29.53 -3.67
CA LYS A 468 -12.80 -30.18 -4.39
C LYS A 468 -11.65 -29.18 -4.51
N VAL A 469 -10.50 -29.50 -3.92
CA VAL A 469 -9.29 -28.66 -4.01
C VAL A 469 -8.51 -29.04 -5.26
N ARG A 470 -8.20 -28.05 -6.10
CA ARG A 470 -7.47 -28.25 -7.34
C ARG A 470 -6.24 -27.36 -7.42
N LEU A 471 -5.06 -27.96 -7.29
CA LEU A 471 -3.79 -27.30 -7.53
C LEU A 471 -3.49 -27.26 -9.02
N VAL A 472 -3.16 -26.06 -9.52
CA VAL A 472 -2.77 -25.83 -10.91
C VAL A 472 -1.50 -24.99 -10.99
N ASP A 473 -0.84 -24.98 -12.16
CA ASP A 473 0.30 -24.11 -12.42
C ASP A 473 -0.12 -22.64 -12.55
N ASP A 474 0.86 -21.74 -12.45
CA ASP A 474 0.67 -20.30 -12.46
C ASP A 474 -0.05 -19.80 -13.72
N VAL A 475 0.31 -20.31 -14.89
CA VAL A 475 -0.26 -19.87 -16.17
C VAL A 475 -1.73 -20.25 -16.26
N GLN A 476 -2.07 -21.49 -15.90
CA GLN A 476 -3.44 -21.98 -15.89
C GLN A 476 -4.25 -21.23 -14.82
N TYR A 477 -3.68 -21.01 -13.63
CA TYR A 477 -4.34 -20.29 -12.54
C TYR A 477 -4.76 -18.89 -12.98
N TRP A 478 -3.80 -18.07 -13.43
CA TRP A 478 -4.09 -16.69 -13.78
C TRP A 478 -4.99 -16.53 -15.00
N ARG A 479 -4.88 -17.44 -15.99
CA ARG A 479 -5.82 -17.47 -17.11
C ARG A 479 -7.26 -17.71 -16.66
N ARG A 480 -7.50 -18.70 -15.79
CA ARG A 480 -8.83 -18.99 -15.25
C ARG A 480 -9.35 -17.86 -14.37
N VAL A 481 -8.51 -17.35 -13.47
CA VAL A 481 -8.89 -16.29 -12.53
C VAL A 481 -9.22 -14.99 -13.26
N SER A 482 -8.44 -14.61 -14.27
CA SER A 482 -8.71 -13.41 -15.09
C SER A 482 -10.02 -13.47 -15.86
N GLY A 483 -10.41 -14.67 -16.33
CA GLY A 483 -11.68 -14.92 -17.01
C GLY A 483 -12.83 -15.31 -16.06
N PHE A 484 -12.64 -15.24 -14.74
CA PHE A 484 -13.62 -15.63 -13.71
C PHE A 484 -14.10 -17.08 -13.80
N ASP A 485 -13.29 -17.97 -14.40
CA ASP A 485 -13.55 -19.40 -14.52
C ASP A 485 -13.10 -20.15 -13.25
N PHE A 486 -13.77 -19.92 -12.15
CA PHE A 486 -13.57 -20.61 -10.87
C PHE A 486 -14.85 -20.53 -10.02
N ASP A 487 -14.97 -21.42 -9.04
CA ASP A 487 -16.02 -21.33 -8.04
C ASP A 487 -15.51 -20.58 -6.79
N MET A 488 -14.35 -20.98 -6.27
CA MET A 488 -13.67 -20.35 -5.13
C MET A 488 -12.17 -20.26 -5.36
N ILE A 489 -11.52 -19.18 -4.88
CA ILE A 489 -10.07 -19.00 -4.85
C ILE A 489 -9.62 -18.43 -3.51
N GLN A 490 -8.34 -18.53 -3.19
CA GLN A 490 -7.72 -17.71 -2.15
C GLN A 490 -7.12 -16.46 -2.79
N PHE A 491 -7.46 -15.29 -2.27
CA PHE A 491 -6.89 -14.03 -2.75
C PHE A 491 -6.65 -13.04 -1.61
N THR A 492 -5.70 -12.10 -1.85
CA THR A 492 -5.38 -11.00 -0.94
C THR A 492 -5.53 -9.67 -1.67
N TRP A 493 -6.49 -8.85 -1.24
CA TRP A 493 -6.54 -7.45 -1.61
C TRP A 493 -5.74 -6.65 -0.58
N GLY A 494 -4.54 -6.19 -0.97
CA GLY A 494 -3.78 -5.24 -0.15
C GLY A 494 -4.57 -3.96 0.07
N ALA A 495 -4.44 -3.32 1.22
CA ALA A 495 -5.08 -2.05 1.51
C ALA A 495 -4.04 -0.95 1.77
N SER A 496 -4.43 0.27 1.46
CA SER A 496 -3.65 1.50 1.68
C SER A 496 -4.29 2.33 2.80
N PRO A 497 -3.52 3.13 3.53
CA PRO A 497 -4.07 4.15 4.43
C PRO A 497 -4.82 5.27 3.69
N SER A 498 -4.71 5.30 2.35
CA SER A 498 -5.42 6.22 1.45
C SER A 498 -5.89 5.45 0.22
N PRO A 499 -6.95 4.59 0.34
CA PRO A 499 -7.55 3.93 -0.81
C PRO A 499 -8.12 4.97 -1.79
N GLY A 500 -8.08 4.65 -3.08
CA GLY A 500 -8.45 5.54 -4.18
C GLY A 500 -9.26 4.84 -5.27
N ASN A 501 -9.03 5.24 -6.52
CA ASN A 501 -9.75 4.75 -7.71
C ASN A 501 -9.61 3.24 -7.94
N GLU A 502 -8.57 2.59 -7.37
CA GLU A 502 -8.40 1.14 -7.48
C GLU A 502 -9.56 0.35 -6.86
N GLN A 503 -10.33 0.97 -5.95
CA GLN A 503 -11.50 0.33 -5.34
C GLN A 503 -12.59 0.00 -6.37
N PHE A 504 -12.78 0.84 -7.41
CA PHE A 504 -13.67 0.50 -8.52
C PHE A 504 -13.23 -0.74 -9.27
N ASN A 505 -11.93 -0.94 -9.47
CA ASN A 505 -11.42 -2.15 -10.12
C ASN A 505 -11.62 -3.42 -9.28
N ARG A 506 -11.68 -3.28 -7.96
CA ARG A 506 -11.82 -4.39 -6.99
C ARG A 506 -13.28 -4.75 -6.69
N TRP A 507 -14.17 -3.75 -6.62
CA TRP A 507 -15.50 -3.91 -6.06
C TRP A 507 -16.62 -3.26 -6.87
N GLY A 508 -16.30 -2.34 -7.80
CA GLY A 508 -17.28 -1.56 -8.54
C GLY A 508 -18.16 -2.44 -9.44
N VAL A 509 -19.42 -2.04 -9.60
CA VAL A 509 -20.42 -2.76 -10.38
C VAL A 509 -19.94 -3.03 -11.81
N LYS A 510 -19.36 -2.04 -12.48
CA LYS A 510 -18.85 -2.18 -13.86
C LYS A 510 -17.67 -3.14 -13.98
N SER A 511 -16.91 -3.35 -12.91
CA SER A 511 -15.76 -4.27 -12.92
C SER A 511 -16.19 -5.74 -12.74
N ALA A 512 -17.42 -5.98 -12.29
CA ALA A 512 -17.91 -7.33 -12.05
C ALA A 512 -17.90 -8.22 -13.30
N GLU A 513 -18.13 -7.64 -14.49
CA GLU A 513 -18.14 -8.40 -15.76
C GLU A 513 -16.90 -8.10 -16.63
N ARG A 514 -15.99 -7.24 -16.15
CA ARG A 514 -14.80 -6.87 -16.93
C ARG A 514 -13.69 -7.86 -16.66
N GLU A 515 -13.39 -8.67 -17.65
CA GLU A 515 -12.26 -9.61 -17.64
C GLU A 515 -10.95 -8.91 -17.25
N GLY A 516 -10.15 -9.55 -16.43
CA GLY A 516 -8.89 -8.99 -15.90
C GLY A 516 -9.07 -7.96 -14.77
N SER A 517 -10.31 -7.65 -14.35
CA SER A 517 -10.52 -6.85 -13.13
C SER A 517 -10.18 -7.66 -11.88
N LEU A 518 -10.03 -6.95 -10.76
CA LEU A 518 -9.82 -7.58 -9.45
C LEU A 518 -11.13 -7.84 -8.69
N ASN A 519 -12.29 -7.67 -9.34
CA ASN A 519 -13.59 -7.98 -8.76
C ASN A 519 -13.87 -9.49 -8.83
N TYR A 520 -13.03 -10.27 -8.20
CA TYR A 520 -13.11 -11.74 -8.22
C TYR A 520 -14.39 -12.26 -7.56
N ALA A 521 -14.91 -11.54 -6.59
CA ALA A 521 -16.16 -11.89 -5.93
C ALA A 521 -17.40 -11.76 -6.84
N GLY A 522 -17.33 -10.94 -7.90
CA GLY A 522 -18.50 -10.59 -8.71
C GLY A 522 -19.44 -9.63 -8.00
N ALA A 523 -18.89 -8.71 -7.20
CA ALA A 523 -19.67 -7.71 -6.46
C ALA A 523 -20.41 -6.77 -7.44
N LYS A 524 -21.74 -6.66 -7.26
CA LYS A 524 -22.63 -5.83 -8.10
C LYS A 524 -23.55 -4.94 -7.28
N ASN A 525 -23.17 -4.61 -6.05
CA ASN A 525 -24.00 -3.80 -5.18
C ASN A 525 -23.77 -2.29 -5.43
N PRO A 526 -24.80 -1.51 -5.83
CA PRO A 526 -24.67 -0.07 -6.07
C PRO A 526 -24.23 0.74 -4.85
N ALA A 527 -24.48 0.25 -3.62
CA ALA A 527 -24.00 0.89 -2.41
C ALA A 527 -22.47 0.96 -2.36
N ILE A 528 -21.78 -0.01 -2.95
CA ILE A 528 -20.32 -0.03 -3.04
C ILE A 528 -19.82 1.14 -3.90
N ASP A 529 -20.37 1.30 -5.12
CA ASP A 529 -20.00 2.39 -6.02
C ASP A 529 -20.26 3.75 -5.35
N ALA A 530 -21.41 3.92 -4.69
CA ALA A 530 -21.74 5.15 -3.98
C ALA A 530 -20.75 5.47 -2.85
N MET A 531 -20.28 4.47 -2.09
CA MET A 531 -19.30 4.67 -1.02
C MET A 531 -17.89 4.97 -1.58
N ILE A 532 -17.53 4.37 -2.72
CA ILE A 532 -16.28 4.69 -3.42
C ILE A 532 -16.33 6.14 -3.92
N ASP A 533 -17.43 6.57 -4.54
CA ASP A 533 -17.61 7.95 -4.97
C ASP A 533 -17.51 8.93 -3.80
N ALA A 534 -18.18 8.65 -2.68
CA ALA A 534 -18.11 9.47 -1.47
C ALA A 534 -16.68 9.59 -0.93
N MET A 535 -15.95 8.48 -0.93
CA MET A 535 -14.54 8.44 -0.53
C MET A 535 -13.66 9.32 -1.43
N LEU A 536 -13.84 9.24 -2.75
CA LEU A 536 -13.04 10.02 -3.72
C LEU A 536 -13.37 11.52 -3.67
N GLN A 537 -14.62 11.88 -3.36
CA GLN A 537 -15.06 13.27 -3.25
C GLN A 537 -14.74 13.91 -1.89
N ALA A 538 -14.36 13.12 -0.89
CA ALA A 538 -14.06 13.62 0.45
C ALA A 538 -12.92 14.65 0.43
N LYS A 539 -13.14 15.78 1.11
CA LYS A 539 -12.15 16.88 1.21
C LYS A 539 -11.35 16.82 2.50
N THR A 540 -11.96 16.36 3.58
CA THR A 540 -11.30 16.24 4.89
C THR A 540 -10.91 14.80 5.19
N ARG A 541 -9.95 14.59 6.07
CA ARG A 541 -9.54 13.25 6.51
C ARG A 541 -10.67 12.53 7.26
N GLU A 542 -11.48 13.27 7.99
CA GLU A 542 -12.60 12.73 8.75
C GLU A 542 -13.71 12.21 7.84
N ASP A 543 -14.11 13.01 6.84
CA ASP A 543 -15.11 12.61 5.85
C ASP A 543 -14.63 11.41 5.03
N PHE A 544 -13.38 11.42 4.59
CA PHE A 544 -12.73 10.29 3.92
C PHE A 544 -12.77 9.01 4.77
N THR A 545 -12.40 9.10 6.05
CA THR A 545 -12.40 7.97 6.96
C THR A 545 -13.81 7.39 7.13
N SER A 546 -14.82 8.26 7.25
CA SER A 546 -16.22 7.85 7.36
C SER A 546 -16.72 7.15 6.09
N ALA A 547 -16.37 7.66 4.90
CA ALA A 547 -16.74 7.05 3.63
C ALA A 547 -16.07 5.67 3.44
N VAL A 548 -14.78 5.52 3.82
CA VAL A 548 -14.09 4.22 3.77
C VAL A 548 -14.69 3.22 4.75
N ARG A 549 -15.05 3.64 5.97
CA ARG A 549 -15.74 2.76 6.93
C ARG A 549 -17.13 2.37 6.45
N ALA A 550 -17.85 3.27 5.79
CA ALA A 550 -19.14 2.94 5.18
C ALA A 550 -18.97 1.89 4.07
N LEU A 551 -17.94 2.01 3.21
CA LEU A 551 -17.57 1.00 2.22
C LEU A 551 -17.26 -0.36 2.90
N ASP A 552 -16.44 -0.36 3.95
CA ASP A 552 -16.09 -1.57 4.70
C ASP A 552 -17.33 -2.28 5.27
N ARG A 553 -18.30 -1.52 5.83
CA ARG A 553 -19.57 -2.06 6.32
C ARG A 553 -20.40 -2.72 5.23
N VAL A 554 -20.49 -2.11 4.06
CA VAL A 554 -21.18 -2.72 2.91
C VAL A 554 -20.50 -4.02 2.52
N LEU A 555 -19.17 -4.01 2.34
CA LEU A 555 -18.41 -5.20 1.93
C LEU A 555 -18.53 -6.34 2.94
N LEU A 556 -18.42 -6.05 4.24
CA LEU A 556 -18.58 -7.03 5.31
C LEU A 556 -20.01 -7.65 5.31
N SER A 557 -21.03 -6.81 5.09
CA SER A 557 -22.43 -7.23 5.08
C SER A 557 -22.75 -8.20 3.93
N GLN A 558 -21.95 -8.22 2.87
CA GLN A 558 -22.20 -9.05 1.69
C GLN A 558 -21.55 -10.44 1.76
N PHE A 559 -20.69 -10.72 2.71
CA PHE A 559 -19.99 -12.02 2.85
C PHE A 559 -19.35 -12.50 1.55
N TYR A 560 -18.69 -11.63 0.81
CA TYR A 560 -18.00 -12.00 -0.44
C TYR A 560 -16.84 -12.97 -0.23
N VAL A 561 -16.32 -13.03 0.98
CA VAL A 561 -15.18 -13.86 1.35
C VAL A 561 -15.42 -14.58 2.68
N VAL A 562 -14.74 -15.70 2.86
CA VAL A 562 -14.41 -16.22 4.20
C VAL A 562 -13.14 -15.51 4.62
N PRO A 563 -13.19 -14.55 5.57
CA PRO A 563 -12.00 -13.85 6.01
C PRO A 563 -10.99 -14.83 6.62
N LEU A 564 -9.74 -14.75 6.23
CA LEU A 564 -8.68 -15.56 6.79
C LEU A 564 -7.97 -14.83 7.93
N PHE A 565 -6.71 -14.50 7.77
CA PHE A 565 -5.88 -13.95 8.83
C PHE A 565 -4.77 -13.08 8.26
N HIS A 566 -4.11 -12.34 9.15
CA HIS A 566 -2.97 -11.49 8.82
C HIS A 566 -1.91 -11.54 9.92
N ALA A 567 -0.66 -11.23 9.58
CA ALA A 567 0.39 -10.98 10.56
C ALA A 567 0.09 -9.69 11.33
N PRO A 568 0.06 -9.70 12.67
CA PRO A 568 -0.25 -8.52 13.47
C PRO A 568 0.85 -7.46 13.44
N GLU A 569 2.07 -7.87 13.15
CA GLU A 569 3.31 -7.10 13.26
C GLU A 569 4.27 -7.44 12.13
N GLN A 570 5.30 -6.64 11.95
CA GLN A 570 6.42 -6.87 11.06
C GLN A 570 7.56 -7.53 11.85
N TRP A 571 8.05 -8.67 11.38
CA TRP A 571 9.10 -9.43 12.06
C TRP A 571 10.47 -8.97 11.61
N LEU A 572 11.04 -8.02 12.36
CA LEU A 572 12.39 -7.52 12.15
C LEU A 572 13.38 -8.33 13.00
N ALA A 573 14.46 -8.81 12.39
CA ALA A 573 15.65 -9.29 13.09
C ALA A 573 16.84 -8.42 12.70
N ARG A 574 17.63 -7.99 13.67
CA ARG A 574 18.81 -7.14 13.45
C ARG A 574 19.97 -7.51 14.35
N THR A 575 21.19 -7.25 13.91
CA THR A 575 22.34 -7.31 14.80
C THR A 575 22.22 -6.23 15.89
N SER A 576 22.69 -6.51 17.10
CA SER A 576 22.56 -5.62 18.27
C SER A 576 23.31 -4.28 18.10
N ARG A 577 24.30 -4.25 17.20
CA ARG A 577 25.04 -3.02 16.83
C ARG A 577 24.18 -2.04 15.99
N VAL A 578 23.18 -2.52 15.27
CA VAL A 578 22.24 -1.67 14.54
C VAL A 578 21.19 -1.17 15.50
N LYS A 579 21.03 0.13 15.58
CA LYS A 579 20.00 0.82 16.39
C LYS A 579 18.96 1.44 15.48
N ARG A 580 17.78 1.66 16.00
CA ARG A 580 16.67 2.38 15.37
C ARG A 580 15.97 3.29 16.38
N PRO A 581 15.21 4.29 15.93
CA PRO A 581 14.37 5.08 16.83
C PRO A 581 13.38 4.17 17.60
N GLU A 582 13.03 4.58 18.80
CA GLU A 582 12.03 3.89 19.61
C GLU A 582 10.64 3.95 18.97
N LYS A 583 10.27 5.15 18.47
CA LYS A 583 9.01 5.34 17.74
C LYS A 583 9.05 4.63 16.39
N VAL A 584 8.07 3.76 16.18
CA VAL A 584 7.84 3.08 14.89
C VAL A 584 6.80 3.87 14.11
N PRO A 585 7.06 4.28 12.87
CA PRO A 585 6.08 4.99 12.06
C PRO A 585 4.93 4.08 11.61
N LEU A 586 3.86 4.69 11.07
CA LEU A 586 2.66 4.01 10.56
C LEU A 586 2.98 2.85 9.60
N PHE A 587 4.01 3.03 8.76
CA PHE A 587 4.43 2.04 7.75
C PHE A 587 5.43 0.99 8.28
N GLY A 588 5.71 0.94 9.58
CA GLY A 588 6.62 -0.03 10.19
C GLY A 588 8.09 0.38 10.08
N PHE A 589 8.96 -0.56 9.74
CA PHE A 589 10.39 -0.33 9.67
C PHE A 589 10.78 0.73 8.64
N ALA A 590 11.47 1.77 9.09
CA ALA A 590 12.01 2.86 8.28
C ALA A 590 13.53 2.74 8.18
N PRO A 591 14.08 2.10 7.14
CA PRO A 591 15.52 1.79 7.06
C PRO A 591 16.41 3.03 6.95
N GLU A 592 15.86 4.16 6.53
CA GLU A 592 16.60 5.43 6.46
C GLU A 592 16.92 6.04 7.83
N THR A 593 16.26 5.58 8.91
CA THR A 593 16.40 6.13 10.27
C THR A 593 17.43 5.42 11.14
N ILE A 594 17.96 4.28 10.70
CA ILE A 594 18.86 3.44 11.50
C ILE A 594 20.27 4.02 11.64
N TRP A 595 20.99 3.57 12.67
CA TRP A 595 22.40 3.90 12.87
C TRP A 595 23.19 2.74 13.47
N VAL A 596 24.49 2.84 13.43
CA VAL A 596 25.41 1.89 14.07
C VAL A 596 25.75 2.41 15.47
N ALA A 597 25.63 1.57 16.49
CA ALA A 597 26.11 1.92 17.82
C ALA A 597 27.61 2.22 17.77
N PRO A 598 28.10 3.24 18.52
CA PRO A 598 29.52 3.54 18.64
C PRO A 598 30.36 2.36 19.08
#